data_49a88103495e43f39c05c66228322114
#
_entry.id   49a88103495e43f39c05c66228322114
#
_cell.length_a   1.000
_cell.length_b   1.000
_cell.length_c   1.000
_cell.angle_alpha   90.00
_cell.angle_beta   90.00
_cell.angle_gamma   90.00
#
_symmetry.space_group_name_H-M   'P 1'
#
loop_
_entity.id
_entity.type
_entity.pdbx_description
1 polymer ?
#
loop_
_entity_poly.entity_id
_entity_poly.type
_entity_poly.pdbx_seq_one_letter_code
_entity_poly.pdbx_strand_id
1 'polypeptide(L)'
;VSDMSDSDKKLREAEARFLRAYMYYHLIMQFGDVHLSLEPTVGVQTEANRTAVAQILDEAIYPDLRYAVENLPTQQTDYGRIDVYGAKFFLSYVLLSDERSSKVEFEEAARLASSVINESQYTLQETRDMVFNQNNDMNKEIIWSLQFSEDESLRENGNQTHLYFVPKYDANIPGMTRTVEYGRPYARFKPTQFMS
;
A
#
# COMPACT_ATOMS: atom_id res chain seq x y z
N VAL A 1 16.40 -11.21 -17.55
CA VAL A 1 14.97 -11.50 -17.81
C VAL A 1 14.78 -12.63 -18.81
N SER A 2 15.78 -12.90 -19.70
CA SER A 2 15.71 -13.99 -20.70
C SER A 2 15.65 -15.40 -20.06
N ASP A 3 16.13 -15.58 -18.84
CA ASP A 3 16.30 -16.88 -18.19
C ASP A 3 15.19 -17.20 -17.16
N MET A 4 14.20 -16.33 -17.04
CA MET A 4 13.04 -16.58 -16.15
C MET A 4 12.00 -17.46 -16.82
N SER A 5 11.37 -18.37 -16.06
CA SER A 5 10.22 -19.13 -16.52
C SER A 5 9.03 -18.19 -16.85
N ASP A 6 8.12 -18.63 -17.70
CA ASP A 6 6.95 -17.80 -18.04
C ASP A 6 6.01 -17.61 -16.84
N SER A 7 5.97 -18.57 -15.91
CA SER A 7 5.24 -18.42 -14.65
C SER A 7 5.86 -17.35 -13.77
N ASP A 8 7.20 -17.31 -13.64
CA ASP A 8 7.89 -16.29 -12.85
C ASP A 8 7.73 -14.90 -13.47
N LYS A 9 7.76 -14.80 -14.81
CA LYS A 9 7.51 -13.53 -15.49
C LYS A 9 6.11 -13.00 -15.17
N LYS A 10 5.08 -13.86 -15.27
CA LYS A 10 3.70 -13.48 -14.93
C LYS A 10 3.55 -13.06 -13.48
N LEU A 11 4.19 -13.77 -12.56
CA LEU A 11 4.19 -13.41 -11.13
C LEU A 11 4.81 -12.03 -10.91
N ARG A 12 6.00 -11.78 -11.49
CA ARG A 12 6.66 -10.48 -11.35
C ARG A 12 5.89 -9.35 -12.02
N GLU A 13 5.27 -9.62 -13.16
CA GLU A 13 4.38 -8.68 -13.81
C GLU A 13 3.16 -8.35 -12.92
N ALA A 14 2.54 -9.35 -12.31
CA ALA A 14 1.40 -9.15 -11.42
C ALA A 14 1.75 -8.30 -10.19
N GLU A 15 2.90 -8.55 -9.58
CA GLU A 15 3.42 -7.74 -8.48
C GLU A 15 3.69 -6.29 -8.91
N ALA A 16 4.34 -6.09 -10.05
CA ALA A 16 4.66 -4.76 -10.58
C ALA A 16 3.39 -3.97 -10.94
N ARG A 17 2.40 -4.62 -11.55
CA ARG A 17 1.10 -4.03 -11.87
C ARG A 17 0.34 -3.65 -10.61
N PHE A 18 0.30 -4.51 -9.60
CA PHE A 18 -0.30 -4.16 -8.30
C PHE A 18 0.33 -2.90 -7.71
N LEU A 19 1.66 -2.84 -7.67
CA LEU A 19 2.38 -1.67 -7.13
C LEU A 19 2.12 -0.41 -7.97
N ARG A 20 2.03 -0.53 -9.29
CA ARG A 20 1.69 0.59 -10.17
C ARG A 20 0.28 1.12 -9.87
N ALA A 21 -0.70 0.23 -9.78
CA ALA A 21 -2.07 0.60 -9.43
C ALA A 21 -2.16 1.25 -8.04
N TYR A 22 -1.46 0.69 -7.06
CA TYR A 22 -1.38 1.22 -5.70
C TYR A 22 -0.81 2.65 -5.68
N MET A 23 0.30 2.89 -6.39
CA MET A 23 0.92 4.21 -6.45
C MET A 23 0.05 5.22 -7.21
N TYR A 24 -0.55 4.84 -8.35
CA TYR A 24 -1.47 5.72 -9.07
C TYR A 24 -2.71 6.05 -8.24
N TYR A 25 -3.24 5.09 -7.49
CA TYR A 25 -4.37 5.35 -6.59
C TYR A 25 -4.02 6.43 -5.56
N HIS A 26 -2.87 6.32 -4.91
CA HIS A 26 -2.41 7.34 -3.96
C HIS A 26 -2.17 8.70 -4.63
N LEU A 27 -1.63 8.73 -5.84
CA LEU A 27 -1.42 9.96 -6.59
C LEU A 27 -2.75 10.67 -6.91
N ILE A 28 -3.74 9.93 -7.42
CA ILE A 28 -5.04 10.53 -7.77
C ILE A 28 -5.82 10.99 -6.53
N MET A 29 -5.71 10.26 -5.42
CA MET A 29 -6.36 10.64 -4.15
C MET A 29 -5.77 11.91 -3.54
N GLN A 30 -4.49 12.20 -3.76
CA GLN A 30 -3.82 13.38 -3.21
C GLN A 30 -3.83 14.57 -4.16
N PHE A 31 -3.73 14.35 -5.46
CA PHE A 31 -3.48 15.41 -6.45
C PHE A 31 -4.58 15.52 -7.52
N GLY A 32 -5.55 14.62 -7.54
CA GLY A 32 -6.56 14.55 -8.59
C GLY A 32 -5.95 14.08 -9.91
N ASP A 33 -6.22 14.80 -11.01
CA ASP A 33 -5.67 14.50 -12.31
C ASP A 33 -4.14 14.59 -12.30
N VAL A 34 -3.45 13.55 -12.77
CA VAL A 34 -1.99 13.45 -12.82
C VAL A 34 -1.52 12.93 -14.18
N HIS A 35 -0.23 12.99 -14.42
CA HIS A 35 0.37 12.39 -15.62
C HIS A 35 0.25 10.85 -15.57
N LEU A 36 -0.27 10.27 -16.66
CA LEU A 36 -0.34 8.82 -16.85
C LEU A 36 0.74 8.37 -17.83
N SER A 37 1.61 7.45 -17.39
CA SER A 37 2.58 6.76 -18.24
C SER A 37 2.47 5.25 -18.00
N LEU A 38 2.09 4.52 -19.04
CA LEU A 38 1.95 3.05 -19.01
C LEU A 38 3.11 2.34 -19.69
N GLU A 39 3.88 3.08 -20.50
CA GLU A 39 5.02 2.58 -21.24
C GLU A 39 6.33 3.14 -20.67
N PRO A 40 7.45 2.41 -20.81
CA PRO A 40 8.75 2.92 -20.42
C PRO A 40 9.11 4.22 -21.13
N THR A 41 9.62 5.19 -20.40
CA THR A 41 10.07 6.46 -20.98
C THR A 41 11.29 6.22 -21.86
N VAL A 42 11.19 6.60 -23.14
CA VAL A 42 12.29 6.52 -24.11
C VAL A 42 12.75 7.93 -24.47
N GLY A 43 14.01 8.23 -24.18
CA GLY A 43 14.61 9.54 -24.42
C GLY A 43 14.14 10.61 -23.44
N VAL A 44 14.38 11.87 -23.79
CA VAL A 44 13.95 13.02 -22.98
C VAL A 44 12.50 13.35 -23.31
N GLN A 45 11.63 13.29 -22.32
CA GLN A 45 10.24 13.75 -22.42
C GLN A 45 10.14 15.14 -21.79
N THR A 46 9.74 16.13 -22.59
CA THR A 46 9.59 17.52 -22.14
C THR A 46 8.15 17.92 -21.92
N GLU A 47 7.20 17.08 -22.34
CA GLU A 47 5.77 17.34 -22.21
C GLU A 47 5.16 16.35 -21.20
N ALA A 48 4.45 16.87 -20.24
CA ALA A 48 3.61 16.10 -19.32
C ALA A 48 2.15 16.44 -19.61
N ASN A 49 1.34 15.43 -19.91
CA ASN A 49 -0.10 15.57 -19.96
C ASN A 49 -0.68 15.42 -18.54
N ARG A 50 -1.85 15.96 -18.36
CA ARG A 50 -2.65 15.77 -17.16
C ARG A 50 -3.86 14.92 -17.52
N THR A 51 -3.85 13.67 -17.06
CA THR A 51 -4.87 12.68 -17.36
C THR A 51 -5.94 12.71 -16.27
N ALA A 52 -7.20 12.68 -16.67
CA ALA A 52 -8.32 12.72 -15.74
C ALA A 52 -8.34 11.48 -14.82
N VAL A 53 -8.75 11.64 -13.57
CA VAL A 53 -8.88 10.56 -12.57
C VAL A 53 -9.65 9.38 -13.13
N ALA A 54 -10.80 9.62 -13.79
CA ALA A 54 -11.62 8.56 -14.37
C ALA A 54 -10.85 7.71 -15.39
N GLN A 55 -10.07 8.35 -16.25
CA GLN A 55 -9.25 7.67 -17.26
C GLN A 55 -8.12 6.87 -16.61
N ILE A 56 -7.49 7.38 -15.54
CA ILE A 56 -6.44 6.66 -14.81
C ILE A 56 -7.02 5.41 -14.13
N LEU A 57 -8.21 5.51 -13.56
CA LEU A 57 -8.92 4.35 -13.00
C LEU A 57 -9.17 3.29 -14.07
N ASP A 58 -9.68 3.69 -15.24
CA ASP A 58 -10.12 2.77 -16.29
C ASP A 58 -8.95 2.18 -17.08
N GLU A 59 -7.87 2.93 -17.34
CA GLU A 59 -6.75 2.50 -18.18
C GLU A 59 -5.58 1.88 -17.40
N ALA A 60 -5.42 2.24 -16.11
CA ALA A 60 -4.32 1.77 -15.29
C ALA A 60 -4.78 0.95 -14.09
N ILE A 61 -5.55 1.55 -13.17
CA ILE A 61 -5.77 0.98 -11.85
C ILE A 61 -6.61 -0.29 -11.93
N TYR A 62 -7.77 -0.26 -12.57
CA TYR A 62 -8.62 -1.45 -12.68
C TYR A 62 -8.00 -2.58 -13.49
N PRO A 63 -7.41 -2.35 -14.69
CA PRO A 63 -6.74 -3.42 -15.43
C PRO A 63 -5.59 -4.05 -14.66
N ASP A 64 -4.78 -3.24 -13.98
CA ASP A 64 -3.64 -3.73 -13.23
C ASP A 64 -4.05 -4.55 -12.01
N LEU A 65 -5.06 -4.09 -11.24
CA LEU A 65 -5.56 -4.83 -10.08
C LEU A 65 -6.25 -6.13 -10.49
N ARG A 66 -7.02 -6.15 -11.58
CA ARG A 66 -7.63 -7.39 -12.09
C ARG A 66 -6.58 -8.37 -12.55
N TYR A 67 -5.55 -7.91 -13.27
CA TYR A 67 -4.42 -8.76 -13.64
C TYR A 67 -3.71 -9.33 -12.41
N ALA A 68 -3.50 -8.53 -11.37
CA ALA A 68 -2.92 -8.98 -10.11
C ALA A 68 -3.79 -10.07 -9.43
N VAL A 69 -5.10 -9.88 -9.36
CA VAL A 69 -6.03 -10.88 -8.81
C VAL A 69 -6.00 -12.19 -9.57
N GLU A 70 -5.80 -12.16 -10.89
CA GLU A 70 -5.76 -13.36 -11.73
C GLU A 70 -4.43 -14.12 -11.67
N ASN A 71 -3.32 -13.44 -11.38
CA ASN A 71 -1.98 -14.00 -11.56
C ASN A 71 -1.12 -14.07 -10.28
N LEU A 72 -1.56 -13.48 -9.19
CA LEU A 72 -0.87 -13.62 -7.90
C LEU A 72 -1.24 -14.95 -7.21
N PRO A 73 -0.28 -15.57 -6.48
CA PRO A 73 -0.55 -16.77 -5.71
C PRO A 73 -1.38 -16.48 -4.46
N THR A 74 -1.98 -17.52 -3.89
CA THR A 74 -2.72 -17.44 -2.62
C THR A 74 -1.83 -17.23 -1.40
N GLN A 75 -0.54 -17.48 -1.54
CA GLN A 75 0.46 -17.24 -0.50
C GLN A 75 1.81 -16.96 -1.16
N GLN A 76 2.54 -15.98 -0.63
CA GLN A 76 3.90 -15.67 -1.01
C GLN A 76 4.92 -16.35 -0.08
N THR A 77 6.09 -16.64 -0.61
CA THR A 77 7.20 -17.22 0.16
C THR A 77 7.81 -16.17 1.10
N ASP A 78 7.96 -14.95 0.59
CA ASP A 78 8.59 -13.85 1.33
C ASP A 78 7.51 -12.97 1.95
N TYR A 79 7.65 -12.68 3.24
CA TYR A 79 6.77 -11.73 3.92
C TYR A 79 6.90 -10.32 3.33
N GLY A 80 5.78 -9.63 3.22
CA GLY A 80 5.72 -8.29 2.61
C GLY A 80 5.50 -8.27 1.10
N ARG A 81 5.61 -9.41 0.40
CA ARG A 81 5.17 -9.51 -0.99
C ARG A 81 3.65 -9.64 -1.05
N ILE A 82 3.06 -8.99 -2.03
CA ILE A 82 1.61 -9.02 -2.22
C ILE A 82 1.14 -10.38 -2.72
N ASP A 83 0.09 -10.91 -2.11
CA ASP A 83 -0.63 -12.11 -2.56
C ASP A 83 -1.98 -11.75 -3.21
N VAL A 84 -2.70 -12.75 -3.68
CA VAL A 84 -4.01 -12.55 -4.34
C VAL A 84 -5.04 -11.92 -3.40
N TYR A 85 -4.99 -12.21 -2.10
CA TYR A 85 -5.96 -11.68 -1.15
C TYR A 85 -5.72 -10.20 -0.85
N GLY A 86 -4.47 -9.77 -0.81
CA GLY A 86 -4.13 -8.36 -0.74
C GLY A 86 -4.59 -7.59 -1.99
N ALA A 87 -4.43 -8.18 -3.17
CA ALA A 87 -4.94 -7.60 -4.42
C ALA A 87 -6.48 -7.53 -4.46
N LYS A 88 -7.18 -8.60 -4.02
CA LYS A 88 -8.64 -8.63 -3.89
C LYS A 88 -9.15 -7.57 -2.90
N PHE A 89 -8.50 -7.45 -1.75
CA PHE A 89 -8.81 -6.43 -0.75
C PHE A 89 -8.69 -5.03 -1.36
N PHE A 90 -7.57 -4.74 -2.00
CA PHE A 90 -7.34 -3.41 -2.55
C PHE A 90 -8.25 -3.08 -3.73
N LEU A 91 -8.53 -4.05 -4.62
CA LEU A 91 -9.51 -3.88 -5.70
C LEU A 91 -10.91 -3.60 -5.14
N SER A 92 -11.35 -4.34 -4.11
CA SER A 92 -12.64 -4.09 -3.46
C SER A 92 -12.74 -2.69 -2.88
N TYR A 93 -11.65 -2.22 -2.25
CA TYR A 93 -11.57 -0.87 -1.68
C TYR A 93 -11.66 0.22 -2.76
N VAL A 94 -10.94 0.05 -3.89
CA VAL A 94 -11.00 1.02 -5.01
C VAL A 94 -12.39 1.06 -5.62
N LEU A 95 -13.03 -0.10 -5.86
CA LEU A 95 -14.40 -0.18 -6.39
C LEU A 95 -15.43 0.51 -5.48
N LEU A 96 -15.26 0.40 -4.16
CA LEU A 96 -16.14 1.07 -3.19
C LEU A 96 -15.88 2.58 -3.10
N SER A 97 -14.69 3.03 -3.45
CA SER A 97 -14.27 4.43 -3.34
C SER A 97 -14.52 5.23 -4.62
N ASP A 98 -14.79 4.58 -5.75
CA ASP A 98 -15.10 5.24 -7.02
C ASP A 98 -16.57 5.68 -7.04
N GLU A 99 -16.81 6.99 -7.05
CA GLU A 99 -18.15 7.57 -7.10
C GLU A 99 -18.97 7.17 -8.36
N ARG A 100 -18.30 6.65 -9.39
CA ARG A 100 -18.93 6.14 -10.62
C ARG A 100 -19.40 4.70 -10.50
N SER A 101 -19.02 4.00 -9.42
CA SER A 101 -19.36 2.59 -9.22
C SER A 101 -20.88 2.39 -9.17
N SER A 102 -21.34 1.40 -9.88
CA SER A 102 -22.72 0.96 -9.96
C SER A 102 -22.98 -0.24 -9.03
N LYS A 103 -24.20 -0.75 -9.06
CA LYS A 103 -24.54 -1.98 -8.35
C LYS A 103 -23.63 -3.16 -8.72
N VAL A 104 -23.20 -3.25 -9.98
CA VAL A 104 -22.34 -4.35 -10.47
C VAL A 104 -20.97 -4.31 -9.80
N GLU A 105 -20.35 -3.11 -9.74
CA GLU A 105 -19.07 -2.92 -9.07
C GLU A 105 -19.18 -3.14 -7.56
N PHE A 106 -20.27 -2.74 -6.93
CA PHE A 106 -20.51 -3.02 -5.50
C PHE A 106 -20.70 -4.52 -5.23
N GLU A 107 -21.37 -5.26 -6.10
CA GLU A 107 -21.47 -6.71 -6.00
C GLU A 107 -20.12 -7.40 -6.23
N GLU A 108 -19.30 -6.89 -7.15
CA GLU A 108 -17.91 -7.35 -7.34
C GLU A 108 -17.08 -7.11 -6.08
N ALA A 109 -17.12 -5.90 -5.53
CA ALA A 109 -16.41 -5.54 -4.32
C ALA A 109 -16.80 -6.44 -3.12
N ALA A 110 -18.09 -6.68 -2.93
CA ALA A 110 -18.59 -7.56 -1.87
C ALA A 110 -18.09 -9.01 -2.05
N ARG A 111 -18.05 -9.51 -3.27
CA ARG A 111 -17.56 -10.86 -3.59
C ARG A 111 -16.05 -10.98 -3.34
N LEU A 112 -15.27 -9.97 -3.72
CA LEU A 112 -13.83 -9.91 -3.46
C LEU A 112 -13.53 -9.87 -1.96
N ALA A 113 -14.21 -9.01 -1.20
CA ALA A 113 -14.08 -8.92 0.25
C ALA A 113 -14.48 -10.24 0.94
N SER A 114 -15.57 -10.87 0.51
CA SER A 114 -16.00 -12.18 1.01
C SER A 114 -14.96 -13.27 0.77
N SER A 115 -14.30 -13.25 -0.38
CA SER A 115 -13.20 -14.19 -0.67
C SER A 115 -12.01 -13.97 0.29
N VAL A 116 -11.66 -12.73 0.61
CA VAL A 116 -10.61 -12.44 1.60
C VAL A 116 -11.00 -12.99 2.98
N ILE A 117 -12.24 -12.79 3.42
CA ILE A 117 -12.72 -13.21 4.74
C ILE A 117 -12.79 -14.74 4.86
N ASN A 118 -13.28 -15.43 3.83
CA ASN A 118 -13.66 -16.85 3.93
C ASN A 118 -12.61 -17.82 3.39
N GLU A 119 -11.71 -17.37 2.50
CA GLU A 119 -10.81 -18.25 1.75
C GLU A 119 -9.32 -18.01 2.10
N SER A 120 -9.00 -16.87 2.74
CA SER A 120 -7.61 -16.53 3.06
C SER A 120 -7.15 -17.11 4.40
N GLN A 121 -5.84 -16.98 4.66
CA GLN A 121 -5.23 -17.29 5.95
C GLN A 121 -5.35 -16.14 6.96
N TYR A 122 -5.90 -14.99 6.55
CA TYR A 122 -6.00 -13.81 7.40
C TYR A 122 -7.14 -13.92 8.39
N THR A 123 -6.89 -13.49 9.63
CA THR A 123 -7.87 -13.56 10.73
C THR A 123 -7.68 -12.39 11.67
N LEU A 124 -8.77 -11.90 12.25
CA LEU A 124 -8.70 -10.87 13.28
C LEU A 124 -7.95 -11.38 14.51
N GLN A 125 -7.17 -10.50 15.15
CA GLN A 125 -6.58 -10.74 16.46
C GLN A 125 -7.62 -10.56 17.55
N GLU A 126 -7.40 -11.16 18.72
CA GLU A 126 -8.33 -11.06 19.86
C GLU A 126 -8.42 -9.64 20.41
N THR A 127 -7.33 -8.88 20.36
CA THR A 127 -7.28 -7.50 20.84
C THR A 127 -6.47 -6.62 19.91
N ARG A 128 -6.77 -5.31 19.91
CA ARG A 128 -6.00 -4.31 19.16
C ARG A 128 -4.52 -4.31 19.56
N ASP A 129 -4.22 -4.51 20.84
CA ASP A 129 -2.84 -4.52 21.32
C ASP A 129 -2.03 -5.65 20.69
N MET A 130 -2.66 -6.78 20.35
CA MET A 130 -1.99 -7.88 19.66
C MET A 130 -1.64 -7.52 18.21
N VAL A 131 -2.43 -6.69 17.55
CA VAL A 131 -2.15 -6.25 16.17
C VAL A 131 -0.89 -5.39 16.10
N PHE A 132 -0.68 -4.51 17.09
CA PHE A 132 0.39 -3.52 17.12
C PHE A 132 1.53 -3.87 18.08
N ASN A 133 1.59 -5.10 18.58
CA ASN A 133 2.64 -5.55 19.48
C ASN A 133 3.92 -5.82 18.70
N GLN A 134 5.03 -5.23 19.10
CA GLN A 134 6.35 -5.40 18.49
C GLN A 134 6.83 -6.86 18.37
N ASN A 135 6.34 -7.75 19.23
CA ASN A 135 6.65 -9.17 19.16
C ASN A 135 5.69 -9.96 18.27
N ASN A 136 4.76 -9.30 17.56
CA ASN A 136 3.74 -9.89 16.71
C ASN A 136 3.62 -9.16 15.36
N ASP A 137 4.73 -8.68 14.82
CA ASP A 137 4.77 -7.86 13.60
C ASP A 137 4.19 -8.57 12.36
N MET A 138 4.29 -9.91 12.30
CA MET A 138 3.79 -10.72 11.18
C MET A 138 2.46 -11.39 11.50
N ASN A 139 1.59 -10.73 12.28
CA ASN A 139 0.32 -11.33 12.67
C ASN A 139 -0.66 -11.46 11.50
N LYS A 140 -1.62 -12.37 11.67
CA LYS A 140 -2.56 -12.74 10.61
C LYS A 140 -3.63 -11.68 10.29
N GLU A 141 -3.74 -10.60 11.05
CA GLU A 141 -4.66 -9.51 10.71
C GLU A 141 -4.07 -8.56 9.66
N ILE A 142 -2.74 -8.55 9.51
CA ILE A 142 -2.06 -7.73 8.51
C ILE A 142 -2.12 -8.43 7.16
N ILE A 143 -2.98 -7.95 6.27
CA ILE A 143 -3.12 -8.49 4.90
C ILE A 143 -1.89 -8.13 4.07
N TRP A 144 -1.45 -6.89 4.15
CA TRP A 144 -0.24 -6.41 3.48
C TRP A 144 0.27 -5.13 4.12
N SER A 145 1.58 -4.96 4.18
CA SER A 145 2.21 -3.76 4.73
C SER A 145 3.52 -3.45 4.04
N LEU A 146 3.87 -2.16 4.02
CA LEU A 146 5.19 -1.72 3.59
C LEU A 146 6.22 -2.09 4.65
N GLN A 147 7.23 -2.84 4.25
CA GLN A 147 8.25 -3.33 5.15
C GLN A 147 9.36 -2.30 5.34
N PHE A 148 9.76 -2.08 6.58
CA PHE A 148 10.94 -1.33 6.96
C PHE A 148 11.91 -2.24 7.67
N SER A 149 13.20 -2.15 7.34
CA SER A 149 14.25 -2.97 7.92
C SER A 149 15.09 -2.17 8.91
N GLU A 150 15.63 -2.85 9.92
CA GLU A 150 16.69 -2.30 10.78
C GLU A 150 18.08 -2.33 10.12
N ASP A 151 18.22 -3.05 9.01
CA ASP A 151 19.47 -3.10 8.23
C ASP A 151 19.75 -1.73 7.61
N GLU A 152 20.84 -1.11 8.05
CA GLU A 152 21.25 0.23 7.59
C GLU A 152 21.51 0.30 6.09
N SER A 153 21.93 -0.81 5.46
CA SER A 153 22.18 -0.88 4.03
C SER A 153 20.89 -0.84 3.18
N LEU A 154 19.74 -1.19 3.79
CA LEU A 154 18.45 -1.29 3.11
C LEU A 154 17.48 -0.15 3.45
N ARG A 155 17.69 0.54 4.57
CA ARG A 155 16.69 1.46 5.12
C ARG A 155 16.90 2.93 4.78
N GLU A 156 18.08 3.33 4.27
CA GLU A 156 18.48 4.75 4.19
C GLU A 156 18.19 5.51 5.50
N ASN A 157 16.96 6.08 5.62
CA ASN A 157 16.51 6.78 6.82
C ASN A 157 15.42 6.01 7.59
N GLY A 158 15.08 4.79 7.19
CA GLY A 158 14.04 3.96 7.80
C GLY A 158 12.66 4.61 7.81
N ASN A 159 11.78 4.15 8.70
CA ASN A 159 10.47 4.75 8.91
C ASN A 159 10.57 5.97 9.81
N GLN A 160 10.42 7.16 9.24
CA GLN A 160 10.48 8.43 9.97
C GLN A 160 9.13 8.93 10.50
N THR A 161 8.06 8.14 10.38
CA THR A 161 6.70 8.55 10.78
C THR A 161 6.67 9.03 12.22
N HIS A 162 7.38 8.37 13.12
CA HIS A 162 7.48 8.75 14.53
C HIS A 162 8.00 10.19 14.73
N LEU A 163 8.90 10.67 13.86
CA LEU A 163 9.45 12.02 13.96
C LEU A 163 8.40 13.12 13.70
N TYR A 164 7.40 12.81 12.88
CA TYR A 164 6.37 13.77 12.48
C TYR A 164 5.21 13.84 13.47
N PHE A 165 4.87 12.71 14.12
CA PHE A 165 3.70 12.60 15.01
C PHE A 165 4.04 12.81 16.49
N VAL A 166 5.28 12.54 16.90
CA VAL A 166 5.68 12.71 18.30
C VAL A 166 5.77 14.20 18.67
N PRO A 167 5.31 14.59 19.87
CA PRO A 167 5.47 15.96 20.38
C PRO A 167 6.94 16.40 20.35
N LYS A 168 7.17 17.67 20.03
CA LYS A 168 8.50 18.24 20.08
C LYS A 168 9.01 18.26 21.51
N TYR A 169 10.08 17.53 21.79
CA TYR A 169 10.73 17.50 23.09
C TYR A 169 12.17 18.03 22.97
N ASP A 170 12.31 19.34 23.00
CA ASP A 170 13.61 20.01 23.13
C ASP A 170 14.03 20.17 24.61
N ALA A 171 13.09 19.96 25.53
CA ALA A 171 13.28 20.08 26.96
C ALA A 171 13.23 18.70 27.64
N ASN A 172 13.71 18.63 28.88
CA ASN A 172 13.66 17.41 29.69
C ASN A 172 12.20 17.03 30.03
N ILE A 173 11.61 16.20 29.21
CA ILE A 173 10.33 15.55 29.50
C ILE A 173 10.63 14.22 30.17
N PRO A 174 10.16 13.95 31.39
CA PRO A 174 10.40 12.69 32.08
C PRO A 174 10.03 11.49 31.20
N GLY A 175 10.95 10.54 31.05
CA GLY A 175 10.75 9.34 30.22
C GLY A 175 11.02 9.53 28.72
N MET A 176 11.38 10.74 28.25
CA MET A 176 11.74 10.98 26.87
C MET A 176 13.19 11.48 26.77
N THR A 177 14.02 10.75 26.06
CA THR A 177 15.42 11.10 25.83
C THR A 177 15.63 11.40 24.36
N ARG A 178 16.14 12.59 24.07
CA ARG A 178 16.55 12.93 22.71
C ARG A 178 17.93 12.33 22.45
N THR A 179 18.03 11.45 21.50
CA THR A 179 19.28 10.83 21.06
C THR A 179 19.52 11.10 19.58
N VAL A 180 20.77 10.98 19.14
CA VAL A 180 21.12 11.06 17.72
C VAL A 180 20.48 9.88 16.95
N GLU A 181 20.39 8.74 17.62
CA GLU A 181 19.84 7.48 17.07
C GLU A 181 18.35 7.62 16.70
N TYR A 182 17.53 8.24 17.53
CA TYR A 182 16.09 8.39 17.28
C TYR A 182 15.71 9.69 16.56
N GLY A 183 16.70 10.51 16.24
CA GLY A 183 16.52 11.76 15.50
C GLY A 183 15.80 12.86 16.29
N ARG A 184 15.43 13.92 15.59
CA ARG A 184 14.74 15.08 16.16
C ARG A 184 13.25 15.05 15.82
N PRO A 185 12.34 14.99 16.80
CA PRO A 185 10.91 15.04 16.54
C PRO A 185 10.49 16.42 16.00
N TYR A 186 9.68 16.40 14.95
CA TYR A 186 9.23 17.61 14.26
C TYR A 186 7.85 18.10 14.71
N ALA A 187 7.03 17.23 15.32
CA ALA A 187 5.67 17.54 15.76
C ALA A 187 4.83 18.25 14.68
N ARG A 188 4.89 17.77 13.43
CA ARG A 188 4.20 18.39 12.29
C ARG A 188 2.72 18.07 12.25
N PHE A 189 2.33 16.90 12.76
CA PHE A 189 0.96 16.42 12.76
C PHE A 189 0.44 16.37 14.20
N LYS A 190 -0.76 16.88 14.39
CA LYS A 190 -1.44 16.87 15.69
C LYS A 190 -2.87 16.36 15.46
N PRO A 191 -3.45 15.64 16.43
CA PRO A 191 -4.87 15.30 16.38
C PRO A 191 -5.69 16.60 16.32
N THR A 192 -6.77 16.55 15.56
CA THR A 192 -7.76 17.64 15.56
C THR A 192 -8.62 17.55 16.83
N GLN A 193 -9.36 18.61 17.14
CA GLN A 193 -10.31 18.62 18.28
C GLN A 193 -11.38 17.52 18.15
N PHE A 194 -11.63 17.02 16.95
CA PHE A 194 -12.54 15.90 16.73
C PHE A 194 -12.00 14.57 17.25
N MET A 195 -10.67 14.44 17.36
CA MET A 195 -9.99 13.21 17.82
C MET A 195 -9.51 13.29 19.27
N SER A 196 -9.73 14.43 19.94
CA SER A 196 -9.30 14.67 21.33
C SER A 196 -10.41 14.43 22.34
#